data_554623800afacddbec7be363902ddabd
#
_entry.id   554623800afacddbec7be363902ddabd
#
_cell.length_a   1.000
_cell.length_b   1.000
_cell.length_c   1.000
_cell.angle_alpha   90.00
_cell.angle_beta   90.00
_cell.angle_gamma   90.00
#
_symmetry.space_group_name_H-M   'P 1'
#
loop_
_entity.id
_entity.type
_entity.pdbx_description
1 polymer ?
#
loop_
_entity_poly.entity_id
_entity_poly.type
_entity_poly.pdbx_seq_one_letter_code
_entity_poly.pdbx_strand_id
1 'polypeptide(L)'
;MNILKEQIKLSVAYPGWRSAIKKLKSNKNKKIFLFGTPMHGNLGDHAIAIQEQYFFEDFFPDYEYFEILMPMYHTQKKIIKNTVTPEDLVVISGGGWMGNLWIHNECVIREIVQNYPNNKIIILPQTIYYTSDELGEKEYRITNEILKKHSNLHIFVRERKSYNFIKQKFEFT
;
A
#
# COMPACT_ATOMS: atom_id res chain seq x y z
N MET A 1 6.97 -17.34 5.85
CA MET A 1 7.23 -16.14 6.69
C MET A 1 6.98 -16.49 8.17
N ASN A 2 7.89 -16.12 9.08
CA ASN A 2 7.74 -16.44 10.50
C ASN A 2 6.95 -15.32 11.21
N ILE A 3 5.66 -15.56 11.44
CA ILE A 3 4.72 -14.60 12.05
C ILE A 3 5.22 -14.11 13.42
N LEU A 4 5.85 -14.99 14.23
CA LEU A 4 6.39 -14.60 15.53
C LEU A 4 7.51 -13.57 15.42
N LYS A 5 8.43 -13.73 14.47
CA LYS A 5 9.48 -12.73 14.21
C LYS A 5 8.89 -11.38 13.79
N GLU A 6 7.86 -11.37 12.96
CA GLU A 6 7.20 -10.14 12.53
C GLU A 6 6.45 -9.47 13.69
N GLN A 7 5.81 -10.23 14.57
CA GLN A 7 5.18 -9.70 15.78
C GLN A 7 6.21 -9.09 16.76
N ILE A 8 7.37 -9.70 16.92
CA ILE A 8 8.46 -9.16 17.73
C ILE A 8 8.96 -7.84 17.12
N LYS A 9 9.25 -7.80 15.82
CA LYS A 9 9.66 -6.57 15.13
C LYS A 9 8.64 -5.45 15.34
N LEU A 10 7.35 -5.75 15.13
CA LEU A 10 6.27 -4.80 15.32
C LEU A 10 6.21 -4.27 16.76
N SER A 11 6.31 -5.17 17.75
CA SER A 11 6.25 -4.79 19.16
C SER A 11 7.42 -3.91 19.59
N VAL A 12 8.59 -4.08 18.98
CA VAL A 12 9.78 -3.25 19.23
C VAL A 12 9.67 -1.90 18.50
N ALA A 13 9.28 -1.91 17.22
CA ALA A 13 9.25 -0.70 16.42
C ALA A 13 8.02 0.19 16.70
N TYR A 14 6.92 -0.41 17.16
CA TYR A 14 5.69 0.30 17.48
C TYR A 14 5.00 -0.30 18.72
N PRO A 15 5.50 -0.03 19.93
CA PRO A 15 4.99 -0.64 21.16
C PRO A 15 3.49 -0.44 21.39
N GLY A 16 2.94 0.69 20.94
CA GLY A 16 1.53 1.05 21.09
C GLY A 16 0.57 0.52 20.01
N TRP A 17 1.01 -0.28 19.04
CA TRP A 17 0.22 -0.62 17.85
C TRP A 17 -1.15 -1.26 18.15
N ARG A 18 -1.25 -2.11 19.18
CA ARG A 18 -2.52 -2.73 19.58
C ARG A 18 -3.52 -1.71 20.10
N SER A 19 -3.03 -0.77 20.91
CA SER A 19 -3.84 0.34 21.43
C SER A 19 -4.26 1.28 20.32
N ALA A 20 -3.37 1.60 19.39
CA ALA A 20 -3.66 2.43 18.23
C ALA A 20 -4.76 1.81 17.34
N ILE A 21 -4.67 0.53 16.99
CA ILE A 21 -5.72 -0.15 16.21
C ILE A 21 -7.04 -0.18 16.98
N LYS A 22 -7.03 -0.40 18.29
CA LYS A 22 -8.24 -0.36 19.11
C LYS A 22 -8.89 1.02 19.10
N LYS A 23 -8.08 2.07 19.19
CA LYS A 23 -8.53 3.47 19.11
C LYS A 23 -9.16 3.78 17.74
N LEU A 24 -8.54 3.36 16.65
CA LEU A 24 -9.06 3.52 15.30
C LEU A 24 -10.45 2.90 15.13
N LYS A 25 -10.69 1.73 15.70
CA LYS A 25 -12.00 1.06 15.63
C LYS A 25 -13.11 1.83 16.33
N SER A 26 -12.78 2.54 17.42
CA SER A 26 -13.76 3.33 18.17
C SER A 26 -14.00 4.72 17.60
N ASN A 27 -13.12 5.22 16.73
CA ASN A 27 -13.24 6.51 16.09
C ASN A 27 -14.11 6.41 14.84
N LYS A 28 -15.11 7.34 14.73
CA LYS A 28 -16.05 7.45 13.59
C LYS A 28 -15.54 8.35 12.46
N ASN A 29 -14.42 9.06 12.65
CA ASN A 29 -13.85 9.92 11.62
C ASN A 29 -13.41 9.09 10.41
N LYS A 30 -13.41 9.71 9.23
CA LYS A 30 -12.79 9.14 8.03
C LYS A 30 -11.30 8.98 8.25
N LYS A 31 -10.72 7.93 7.72
CA LYS A 31 -9.31 7.61 7.91
C LYS A 31 -8.58 7.45 6.60
N ILE A 32 -7.30 7.73 6.65
CA ILE A 32 -6.33 7.37 5.62
C ILE A 32 -5.47 6.24 6.17
N PHE A 33 -5.53 5.09 5.52
CA PHE A 33 -4.65 3.96 5.84
C PHE A 33 -3.53 3.91 4.81
N LEU A 34 -2.32 4.33 5.20
CA LEU A 34 -1.12 4.23 4.36
C LEU A 34 -0.42 2.90 4.59
N PHE A 35 -0.41 2.06 3.56
CA PHE A 35 0.25 0.75 3.56
C PHE A 35 1.65 0.84 2.95
N GLY A 36 2.59 0.11 3.53
CA GLY A 36 3.92 -0.07 2.95
C GLY A 36 4.99 0.89 3.47
N THR A 37 4.74 1.60 4.56
CA THR A 37 5.76 2.43 5.21
C THR A 37 7.01 1.61 5.56
N PRO A 38 8.21 2.13 5.26
CA PRO A 38 9.46 1.37 5.37
C PRO A 38 9.87 1.14 6.84
N MET A 39 10.45 -0.04 7.09
CA MET A 39 11.08 -0.40 8.36
C MET A 39 12.54 -0.84 8.18
N HIS A 40 13.17 -0.47 7.08
CA HIS A 40 14.56 -0.79 6.73
C HIS A 40 15.40 0.48 6.64
N GLY A 41 16.71 0.36 6.54
CA GLY A 41 17.63 1.49 6.64
C GLY A 41 17.77 2.37 5.38
N ASN A 42 16.89 2.25 4.39
CA ASN A 42 16.92 3.12 3.20
C ASN A 42 16.29 4.49 3.53
N LEU A 43 17.14 5.51 3.68
CA LEU A 43 16.71 6.87 4.00
C LEU A 43 15.82 7.50 2.93
N GLY A 44 15.99 7.12 1.65
CA GLY A 44 15.13 7.59 0.57
C GLY A 44 13.68 7.18 0.75
N ASP A 45 13.43 5.93 1.12
CA ASP A 45 12.08 5.43 1.35
C ASP A 45 11.45 6.07 2.60
N HIS A 46 12.24 6.32 3.66
CA HIS A 46 11.77 7.07 4.82
C HIS A 46 11.42 8.52 4.48
N ALA A 47 12.22 9.18 3.63
CA ALA A 47 11.92 10.54 3.19
C ALA A 47 10.60 10.59 2.38
N ILE A 48 10.32 9.58 1.55
CA ILE A 48 9.05 9.46 0.84
C ILE A 48 7.91 9.35 1.86
N ALA A 49 7.99 8.41 2.80
CA ALA A 49 6.94 8.20 3.80
C ALA A 49 6.64 9.45 4.65
N ILE A 50 7.68 10.19 5.07
CA ILE A 50 7.51 11.44 5.82
C ILE A 50 6.80 12.51 4.96
N GLN A 51 7.16 12.65 3.68
CA GLN A 51 6.49 13.61 2.79
C GLN A 51 5.05 13.21 2.47
N GLU A 52 4.76 11.92 2.38
CA GLU A 52 3.40 11.41 2.25
C GLU A 52 2.56 11.74 3.47
N GLN A 53 3.11 11.61 4.68
CA GLN A 53 2.43 11.99 5.91
C GLN A 53 2.10 13.50 5.90
N TYR A 54 3.09 14.38 5.65
CA TYR A 54 2.86 15.82 5.57
C TYR A 54 1.83 16.19 4.51
N PHE A 55 1.90 15.55 3.34
CA PHE A 55 0.91 15.76 2.29
C PHE A 55 -0.52 15.45 2.77
N PHE A 56 -0.73 14.34 3.46
CA PHE A 56 -2.07 14.00 3.95
C PHE A 56 -2.50 14.89 5.11
N GLU A 57 -1.62 15.28 6.01
CA GLU A 57 -1.91 16.24 7.09
C GLU A 57 -2.31 17.60 6.55
N ASP A 58 -1.64 18.10 5.51
CA ASP A 58 -1.89 19.42 4.92
C ASP A 58 -3.17 19.44 4.05
N PHE A 59 -3.40 18.41 3.25
CA PHE A 59 -4.46 18.41 2.24
C PHE A 59 -5.72 17.63 2.64
N PHE A 60 -5.65 16.82 3.70
CA PHE A 60 -6.76 16.02 4.20
C PHE A 60 -6.94 16.17 5.73
N PRO A 61 -7.02 17.42 6.26
CA PRO A 61 -7.03 17.66 7.71
C PRO A 61 -8.23 17.03 8.45
N ASP A 62 -9.30 16.73 7.72
CA ASP A 62 -10.51 16.09 8.28
C ASP A 62 -10.38 14.56 8.39
N TYR A 63 -9.27 13.97 7.91
CA TYR A 63 -9.00 12.54 7.99
C TYR A 63 -8.03 12.23 9.12
N GLU A 64 -8.26 11.14 9.82
CA GLU A 64 -7.29 10.57 10.74
C GLU A 64 -6.27 9.71 9.95
N TYR A 65 -5.01 10.13 9.92
CA TYR A 65 -3.93 9.42 9.23
C TYR A 65 -3.40 8.25 10.08
N PHE A 66 -3.21 7.11 9.45
CA PHE A 66 -2.68 5.92 10.11
C PHE A 66 -1.78 5.10 9.18
N GLU A 67 -0.55 4.85 9.63
CA GLU A 67 0.44 4.02 8.94
C GLU A 67 0.25 2.54 9.24
N ILE A 68 0.23 1.73 8.19
CA ILE A 68 0.24 0.28 8.27
C ILE A 68 1.62 -0.23 7.89
N LEU A 69 2.46 -0.43 8.87
CA LEU A 69 3.78 -1.03 8.71
C LEU A 69 3.67 -2.45 8.13
N MET A 70 4.62 -2.88 7.31
CA MET A 70 4.58 -4.21 6.68
C MET A 70 4.47 -5.37 7.70
N PRO A 71 5.19 -5.39 8.84
CA PRO A 71 4.98 -6.40 9.86
C PRO A 71 3.58 -6.36 10.49
N MET A 72 2.99 -5.17 10.63
CA MET A 72 1.61 -5.02 11.11
C MET A 72 0.64 -5.63 10.09
N TYR A 73 0.78 -5.30 8.81
CA TYR A 73 -0.03 -5.88 7.76
C TYR A 73 0.06 -7.40 7.76
N HIS A 74 1.26 -7.97 7.73
CA HIS A 74 1.45 -9.42 7.70
C HIS A 74 0.88 -10.17 8.90
N THR A 75 0.88 -9.58 10.07
CA THR A 75 0.45 -10.24 11.31
C THR A 75 -0.99 -9.94 11.69
N GLN A 76 -1.58 -8.84 11.19
CA GLN A 76 -2.87 -8.30 11.63
C GLN A 76 -3.87 -8.07 10.50
N LYS A 77 -3.68 -8.68 9.33
CA LYS A 77 -4.53 -8.51 8.14
C LYS A 77 -6.03 -8.49 8.44
N LYS A 78 -6.50 -9.49 9.20
CA LYS A 78 -7.92 -9.62 9.53
C LYS A 78 -8.43 -8.45 10.39
N ILE A 79 -7.61 -7.99 11.34
CA ILE A 79 -7.98 -6.88 12.23
C ILE A 79 -8.02 -5.59 11.41
N ILE A 80 -7.01 -5.32 10.59
CA ILE A 80 -6.93 -4.14 9.74
C ILE A 80 -8.10 -4.13 8.75
N LYS A 81 -8.35 -5.25 8.07
CA LYS A 81 -9.48 -5.38 7.13
C LYS A 81 -10.83 -5.08 7.78
N ASN A 82 -11.04 -5.51 9.02
CA ASN A 82 -12.28 -5.27 9.76
C ASN A 82 -12.35 -3.85 10.39
N THR A 83 -11.28 -3.07 10.28
CA THR A 83 -11.22 -1.70 10.79
C THR A 83 -11.47 -0.67 9.70
N VAL A 84 -11.04 -0.96 8.48
CA VAL A 84 -11.25 -0.11 7.30
C VAL A 84 -12.72 -0.17 6.90
N THR A 85 -13.33 0.99 6.75
CA THR A 85 -14.71 1.17 6.28
C THR A 85 -14.74 1.67 4.83
N PRO A 86 -15.84 1.56 4.10
CA PRO A 86 -15.91 2.03 2.70
C PRO A 86 -15.63 3.53 2.50
N GLU A 87 -15.80 4.35 3.54
CA GLU A 87 -15.55 5.79 3.52
C GLU A 87 -14.07 6.13 3.74
N ASP A 88 -13.28 5.18 4.19
CA ASP A 88 -11.86 5.37 4.43
C ASP A 88 -11.05 5.31 3.13
N LEU A 89 -9.96 6.06 3.08
CA LEU A 89 -9.03 6.06 1.98
C LEU A 89 -7.93 5.01 2.20
N VAL A 90 -7.77 4.11 1.26
CA VAL A 90 -6.68 3.12 1.23
C VAL A 90 -5.58 3.66 0.35
N VAL A 91 -4.39 3.80 0.91
CA VAL A 91 -3.23 4.37 0.22
C VAL A 91 -2.07 3.38 0.27
N ILE A 92 -1.37 3.23 -0.83
CA ILE A 92 -0.15 2.44 -0.92
C ILE A 92 1.02 3.40 -1.13
N SER A 93 2.01 3.35 -0.24
CA SER A 93 3.18 4.24 -0.25
C SER A 93 3.92 4.15 -1.59
N GLY A 94 4.46 5.28 -2.03
CA GLY A 94 5.26 5.38 -3.24
C GLY A 94 6.60 4.68 -3.15
N GLY A 95 7.32 4.66 -4.25
CA GLY A 95 8.65 4.04 -4.30
C GLY A 95 8.95 3.30 -5.60
N GLY A 96 9.60 2.16 -5.50
CA GLY A 96 9.99 1.34 -6.66
C GLY A 96 9.67 -0.14 -6.48
N TRP A 97 8.55 -0.46 -5.89
CA TRP A 97 8.21 -1.82 -5.51
C TRP A 97 7.02 -2.42 -6.28
N MET A 98 6.51 -1.73 -7.29
CA MET A 98 5.52 -2.27 -8.21
C MET A 98 6.21 -2.96 -9.39
N GLY A 99 5.93 -4.25 -9.53
CA GLY A 99 6.53 -5.12 -10.55
C GLY A 99 7.24 -6.35 -9.97
N ASN A 100 7.89 -7.14 -10.85
CA ASN A 100 8.43 -8.44 -10.42
C ASN A 100 9.86 -8.37 -9.84
N LEU A 101 10.50 -7.20 -9.80
CA LEU A 101 11.79 -7.03 -9.14
C LEU A 101 11.67 -7.29 -7.62
N TRP A 102 10.59 -6.80 -7.02
CA TRP A 102 10.24 -7.01 -5.63
C TRP A 102 8.90 -7.73 -5.51
N ILE A 103 8.85 -8.96 -6.02
CA ILE A 103 7.61 -9.72 -6.17
C ILE A 103 6.79 -9.86 -4.88
N HIS A 104 7.44 -9.93 -3.71
CA HIS A 104 6.74 -9.97 -2.44
C HIS A 104 5.93 -8.70 -2.18
N ASN A 105 6.47 -7.54 -2.54
CA ASN A 105 5.80 -6.25 -2.40
C ASN A 105 4.66 -6.12 -3.41
N GLU A 106 4.91 -6.55 -4.65
CA GLU A 106 3.87 -6.62 -5.69
C GLU A 106 2.68 -7.49 -5.25
N CYS A 107 2.94 -8.66 -4.65
CA CYS A 107 1.88 -9.50 -4.09
C CYS A 107 1.07 -8.80 -2.99
N VAL A 108 1.71 -7.94 -2.19
CA VAL A 108 1.01 -7.14 -1.18
C VAL A 108 0.13 -6.09 -1.82
N ILE A 109 0.58 -5.40 -2.88
CA ILE A 109 -0.25 -4.46 -3.64
C ILE A 109 -1.51 -5.17 -4.15
N ARG A 110 -1.33 -6.31 -4.82
CA ARG A 110 -2.45 -7.13 -5.33
C ARG A 110 -3.44 -7.52 -4.23
N GLU A 111 -2.92 -7.95 -3.09
CA GLU A 111 -3.73 -8.36 -1.95
C GLU A 111 -4.51 -7.18 -1.35
N ILE A 112 -3.90 -6.01 -1.22
CA ILE A 112 -4.57 -4.80 -0.74
C ILE A 112 -5.72 -4.44 -1.67
N VAL A 113 -5.48 -4.37 -2.98
CA VAL A 113 -6.52 -4.04 -3.97
C VAL A 113 -7.69 -5.02 -3.90
N GLN A 114 -7.42 -6.32 -3.76
CA GLN A 114 -8.48 -7.34 -3.63
C GLN A 114 -9.22 -7.28 -2.29
N ASN A 115 -8.55 -6.87 -1.21
CA ASN A 115 -9.14 -6.84 0.12
C ASN A 115 -10.07 -5.65 0.36
N TYR A 116 -9.93 -4.56 -0.41
CA TYR A 116 -10.68 -3.32 -0.24
C TYR A 116 -11.44 -2.89 -1.51
N PRO A 117 -12.32 -3.76 -2.06
CA PRO A 117 -12.94 -3.55 -3.37
C PRO A 117 -13.90 -2.35 -3.41
N ASN A 118 -14.38 -1.88 -2.25
CA ASN A 118 -15.34 -0.79 -2.13
C ASN A 118 -14.69 0.54 -1.72
N ASN A 119 -13.39 0.55 -1.44
CA ASN A 119 -12.67 1.74 -1.03
C ASN A 119 -12.12 2.50 -2.23
N LYS A 120 -11.92 3.81 -2.10
CA LYS A 120 -11.02 4.52 -2.97
C LYS A 120 -9.59 4.09 -2.64
N ILE A 121 -8.87 3.57 -3.64
CA ILE A 121 -7.47 3.17 -3.50
C ILE A 121 -6.57 4.11 -4.29
N ILE A 122 -5.53 4.60 -3.65
CA ILE A 122 -4.49 5.42 -4.28
C ILE A 122 -3.14 4.71 -4.12
N ILE A 123 -2.52 4.37 -5.23
CA ILE A 123 -1.11 3.96 -5.27
C ILE A 123 -0.29 5.21 -5.56
N LEU A 124 0.48 5.65 -4.56
CA LEU A 124 1.34 6.84 -4.66
C LEU A 124 2.50 6.61 -5.64
N PRO A 125 3.24 7.64 -6.07
CA PRO A 125 4.15 7.56 -7.21
C PRO A 125 5.12 6.38 -7.17
N GLN A 126 4.95 5.44 -8.10
CA GLN A 126 5.75 4.21 -8.24
C GLN A 126 6.67 4.25 -9.46
N THR A 127 7.84 3.63 -9.34
CA THR A 127 8.50 3.02 -10.49
C THR A 127 7.91 1.65 -10.74
N ILE A 128 7.58 1.36 -11.99
CA ILE A 128 7.01 0.07 -12.40
C ILE A 128 8.02 -0.65 -13.27
N TYR A 129 8.37 -1.88 -12.88
CA TYR A 129 9.32 -2.68 -13.61
C TYR A 129 8.94 -4.15 -13.64
N TYR A 130 8.72 -4.67 -14.84
CA TYR A 130 8.60 -6.10 -15.11
C TYR A 130 9.73 -6.53 -16.05
N THR A 131 10.36 -7.66 -15.79
CA THR A 131 11.38 -8.24 -16.68
C THR A 131 10.76 -8.59 -18.02
N SER A 132 11.57 -8.60 -19.08
CA SER A 132 11.11 -8.90 -20.45
C SER A 132 11.04 -10.40 -20.77
N ASP A 133 11.09 -11.25 -19.74
CA ASP A 133 10.97 -12.69 -19.83
C ASP A 133 9.56 -13.20 -19.54
N GLU A 134 9.36 -14.51 -19.66
CA GLU A 134 8.07 -15.14 -19.36
C GLU A 134 7.57 -14.88 -17.94
N LEU A 135 8.49 -14.77 -16.96
CA LEU A 135 8.14 -14.50 -15.58
C LEU A 135 7.58 -13.08 -15.44
N GLY A 136 8.26 -12.09 -16.02
CA GLY A 136 7.79 -10.71 -15.99
C GLY A 136 6.44 -10.54 -16.69
N GLU A 137 6.26 -11.16 -17.85
CA GLU A 137 4.98 -11.12 -18.56
C GLU A 137 3.85 -11.80 -17.76
N LYS A 138 4.13 -12.94 -17.14
CA LYS A 138 3.18 -13.63 -16.26
C LYS A 138 2.75 -12.77 -15.09
N GLU A 139 3.72 -12.19 -14.38
CA GLU A 139 3.44 -11.38 -13.19
C GLU A 139 2.69 -10.09 -13.55
N TYR A 140 3.06 -9.45 -14.66
CA TYR A 140 2.34 -8.31 -15.19
C TYR A 140 0.86 -8.65 -15.46
N ARG A 141 0.59 -9.77 -16.15
CA ARG A 141 -0.79 -10.19 -16.45
C ARG A 141 -1.61 -10.42 -15.19
N ILE A 142 -1.04 -11.07 -14.18
CA ILE A 142 -1.71 -11.28 -12.90
C ILE A 142 -2.09 -9.93 -12.27
N THR A 143 -1.15 -8.98 -12.24
CA THR A 143 -1.42 -7.64 -11.70
C THR A 143 -2.51 -6.93 -12.49
N ASN A 144 -2.40 -6.89 -13.81
CA ASN A 144 -3.39 -6.25 -14.67
C ASN A 144 -4.80 -6.82 -14.44
N GLU A 145 -4.94 -8.16 -14.37
CA GLU A 145 -6.23 -8.82 -14.11
C GLU A 145 -6.83 -8.48 -12.75
N ILE A 146 -6.00 -8.16 -11.76
CA ILE A 146 -6.47 -7.77 -10.43
C ILE A 146 -6.85 -6.28 -10.43
N LEU A 147 -5.96 -5.43 -10.95
CA LEU A 147 -6.14 -3.98 -10.86
C LEU A 147 -7.31 -3.50 -11.72
N LYS A 148 -7.51 -4.04 -12.92
CA LYS A 148 -8.61 -3.64 -13.82
C LYS A 148 -10.01 -3.95 -13.27
N LYS A 149 -10.14 -4.82 -12.29
CA LYS A 149 -11.43 -5.15 -11.65
C LYS A 149 -11.84 -4.14 -10.59
N HIS A 150 -10.94 -3.26 -10.20
CA HIS A 150 -11.21 -2.31 -9.13
C HIS A 150 -11.76 -1.00 -9.68
N SER A 151 -12.99 -0.65 -9.32
CA SER A 151 -13.72 0.48 -9.92
C SER A 151 -13.25 1.87 -9.46
N ASN A 152 -12.47 1.97 -8.39
CA ASN A 152 -12.03 3.24 -7.82
C ASN A 152 -10.54 3.18 -7.41
N LEU A 153 -9.69 2.80 -8.37
CA LEU A 153 -8.24 2.70 -8.22
C LEU A 153 -7.55 3.81 -9.00
N HIS A 154 -6.64 4.52 -8.33
CA HIS A 154 -5.81 5.55 -8.92
C HIS A 154 -4.34 5.18 -8.74
N ILE A 155 -3.58 5.20 -9.83
CA ILE A 155 -2.14 4.89 -9.79
C ILE A 155 -1.36 6.11 -10.26
N PHE A 156 -0.45 6.56 -9.43
CA PHE A 156 0.52 7.58 -9.78
C PHE A 156 1.88 6.94 -10.05
N VAL A 157 2.61 7.50 -10.98
CA VAL A 157 3.95 7.05 -11.34
C VAL A 157 4.92 8.22 -11.31
N ARG A 158 6.18 7.95 -10.97
CA ARG A 158 7.16 9.01 -10.73
C ARG A 158 8.03 9.33 -11.95
N GLU A 159 7.98 8.51 -13.03
CA GLU A 159 8.76 8.78 -14.24
C GLU A 159 8.06 8.33 -15.52
N ARG A 160 8.49 8.90 -16.65
CA ARG A 160 7.87 8.71 -17.96
C ARG A 160 7.88 7.26 -18.43
N LYS A 161 8.90 6.49 -18.05
CA LYS A 161 9.01 5.07 -18.45
C LYS A 161 7.85 4.24 -17.87
N SER A 162 7.59 4.39 -16.57
CA SER A 162 6.47 3.74 -15.89
C SER A 162 5.11 4.23 -16.41
N TYR A 163 4.98 5.52 -16.72
CA TYR A 163 3.77 6.06 -17.33
C TYR A 163 3.48 5.43 -18.69
N ASN A 164 4.48 5.37 -19.55
CA ASN A 164 4.32 4.76 -20.89
C ASN A 164 3.99 3.27 -20.78
N PHE A 165 4.61 2.57 -19.82
CA PHE A 165 4.33 1.16 -19.57
C PHE A 165 2.86 0.93 -19.15
N ILE A 166 2.36 1.69 -18.18
CA ILE A 166 0.94 1.61 -17.78
C ILE A 166 0.04 1.89 -18.96
N LYS A 167 0.26 3.00 -19.65
CA LYS A 167 -0.61 3.43 -20.76
C LYS A 167 -0.69 2.43 -21.90
N GLN A 168 0.38 1.67 -22.14
CA GLN A 168 0.45 0.69 -23.23
C GLN A 168 -0.04 -0.70 -22.82
N LYS A 169 0.13 -1.06 -21.57
CA LYS A 169 -0.02 -2.44 -21.13
C LYS A 169 -1.23 -2.67 -20.21
N PHE A 170 -1.59 -1.69 -19.38
CA PHE A 170 -2.67 -1.90 -18.41
C PHE A 170 -4.03 -1.50 -18.96
N GLU A 171 -5.04 -2.28 -18.63
CA GLU A 171 -6.43 -2.07 -19.02
C GLU A 171 -7.20 -1.38 -17.88
N PHE A 172 -6.93 -0.09 -17.66
CA PHE A 172 -7.73 0.69 -16.72
C PHE A 172 -8.90 1.37 -17.43
N THR A 173 -10.04 1.34 -16.81
CA THR A 173 -11.21 2.15 -17.18
C THR A 173 -11.18 3.50 -16.49
#